data_ce052bb91af92ce77b935708642a161b
#
_entry.id   ce052bb91af92ce77b935708642a161b
#
_cell.length_a   1.000
_cell.length_b   1.000
_cell.length_c   1.000
_cell.angle_alpha   90.00
_cell.angle_beta   90.00
_cell.angle_gamma   90.00
#
_symmetry.space_group_name_H-M   'P 1'
#
loop_
_entity.id
_entity.type
_entity.pdbx_description
1 polymer ?
#
loop_
_entity_poly.entity_id
_entity_poly.type
_entity_poly.pdbx_seq_one_letter_code
_entity_poly.pdbx_strand_id
1 'polypeptide(L)'
;MTITRRDFLKMTGAGLGALAVPVSTVEAKSFGAVAENSASMLYDSTLCVGCRACQTACKRRAGLPPETDPSGLYEAPHDLSSKTWTLIQLYKDEVSESFVKHQCMHCIEPVCVSVCPVAALEKLENGPVVYHRERCIGCRYCMAACPFGVPKTEWEKPLPFIQKCDFCWERQANGEEPACSEACPTGALIYGSRKSMLDIARTRLEGEGDYVQHIYGEKEAGGTSMLYISNLDFQKLGFPDQSDVSLPDITWPYMQGVLGVIGVMVTLSTAIYLRTHRNEKNGKENGGNNGGKEEA
;
A
#
# COMPACT_ATOMS: atom_id res chain seq x y z
N MET A 1 7.59 -3.89 44.76
CA MET A 1 6.40 -2.98 44.75
C MET A 1 5.20 -3.82 44.33
N THR A 2 4.34 -4.17 45.25
CA THR A 2 3.11 -4.91 44.95
C THR A 2 2.01 -3.91 44.65
N ILE A 3 1.63 -3.83 43.40
CA ILE A 3 0.49 -3.00 42.96
C ILE A 3 -0.78 -3.58 43.55
N THR A 4 -1.49 -2.83 44.41
CA THR A 4 -2.75 -3.28 44.98
C THR A 4 -3.87 -3.24 43.94
N ARG A 5 -4.92 -4.08 44.09
CA ARG A 5 -6.11 -4.07 43.21
C ARG A 5 -6.75 -2.66 43.12
N ARG A 6 -6.62 -1.87 44.18
CA ARG A 6 -7.15 -0.52 44.28
C ARG A 6 -6.34 0.48 43.42
N ASP A 7 -5.01 0.29 43.34
CA ASP A 7 -4.12 1.14 42.54
C ASP A 7 -4.30 0.81 41.05
N PHE A 8 -4.48 -0.46 40.71
CA PHE A 8 -4.81 -0.88 39.34
C PHE A 8 -6.14 -0.27 38.86
N LEU A 9 -7.18 -0.28 39.68
CA LEU A 9 -8.49 0.32 39.35
C LEU A 9 -8.43 1.86 39.23
N LYS A 10 -7.56 2.52 40.01
CA LYS A 10 -7.33 3.97 39.88
C LYS A 10 -6.59 4.29 38.58
N MET A 11 -5.61 3.47 38.22
CA MET A 11 -4.87 3.63 36.95
C MET A 11 -5.77 3.37 35.73
N THR A 12 -6.63 2.34 35.79
CA THR A 12 -7.61 2.08 34.71
C THR A 12 -8.70 3.14 34.65
N GLY A 13 -9.18 3.67 35.78
CA GLY A 13 -10.13 4.79 35.82
C GLY A 13 -9.56 6.08 35.26
N ALA A 14 -8.30 6.38 35.53
CA ALA A 14 -7.59 7.52 34.93
C ALA A 14 -7.35 7.31 33.42
N GLY A 15 -7.11 6.08 32.98
CA GLY A 15 -7.02 5.73 31.56
C GLY A 15 -8.34 5.90 30.79
N LEU A 16 -9.47 5.59 31.41
CA LEU A 16 -10.81 5.81 30.83
C LEU A 16 -11.17 7.30 30.73
N GLY A 17 -10.71 8.13 31.66
CA GLY A 17 -10.84 9.59 31.57
C GLY A 17 -10.01 10.18 30.42
N ALA A 18 -8.89 9.59 30.08
CA ALA A 18 -8.07 9.99 28.93
C ALA A 18 -8.69 9.59 27.58
N LEU A 19 -9.53 8.55 27.56
CA LEU A 19 -10.30 8.13 26.36
C LEU A 19 -11.53 9.04 26.11
N ALA A 20 -11.93 9.86 27.11
CA ALA A 20 -12.96 10.89 26.97
C ALA A 20 -12.41 12.21 26.41
N VAL A 21 -11.11 12.32 26.17
CA VAL A 21 -10.59 13.37 25.28
C VAL A 21 -11.30 13.20 23.95
N PRO A 22 -12.00 14.23 23.41
CA PRO A 22 -12.57 14.14 22.09
C PRO A 22 -11.42 13.68 21.20
N VAL A 23 -11.58 12.50 20.59
CA VAL A 23 -10.75 12.06 19.49
C VAL A 23 -10.98 13.18 18.49
N SER A 24 -10.14 14.21 18.56
CA SER A 24 -9.97 15.16 17.46
C SER A 24 -9.83 14.20 16.30
N THR A 25 -10.82 14.23 15.44
CA THR A 25 -10.86 13.41 14.23
C THR A 25 -9.44 13.49 13.70
N VAL A 26 -8.67 12.43 13.88
CA VAL A 26 -7.48 12.23 13.08
C VAL A 26 -8.09 12.14 11.71
N GLU A 27 -8.20 13.31 11.07
CA GLU A 27 -8.48 13.33 9.64
C GLU A 27 -7.47 12.36 9.09
N ALA A 28 -7.97 11.21 8.65
CA ALA A 28 -7.17 10.36 7.81
C ALA A 28 -6.65 11.34 6.78
N LYS A 29 -5.33 11.57 6.79
CA LYS A 29 -4.70 12.41 5.80
C LYS A 29 -5.18 11.78 4.50
N SER A 30 -6.30 12.28 3.96
CA SER A 30 -6.67 11.97 2.60
C SER A 30 -5.38 12.34 1.90
N PHE A 31 -4.73 11.38 1.29
CA PHE A 31 -3.51 11.66 0.54
C PHE A 31 -3.99 12.59 -0.57
N GLY A 32 -4.04 13.86 -0.25
CA GLY A 32 -4.85 14.90 -0.83
C GLY A 32 -4.78 14.83 -2.35
N ALA A 33 -5.81 15.27 -3.02
CA ALA A 33 -5.90 15.23 -4.47
C ALA A 33 -4.50 15.38 -5.06
N VAL A 34 -3.99 14.31 -5.67
CA VAL A 34 -2.63 14.29 -6.21
C VAL A 34 -2.52 15.52 -7.05
N ALA A 35 -1.63 16.41 -6.68
CA ALA A 35 -1.45 17.63 -7.41
C ALA A 35 -1.32 17.23 -8.89
N GLU A 36 -2.07 17.87 -9.78
CA GLU A 36 -2.05 17.60 -11.24
C GLU A 36 -0.61 17.55 -11.78
N ASN A 37 0.28 18.23 -11.08
CA ASN A 37 1.71 18.30 -11.38
C ASN A 37 2.56 17.21 -10.72
N SER A 38 1.96 16.24 -10.00
CA SER A 38 2.75 15.14 -9.43
C SER A 38 3.43 14.31 -10.51
N ALA A 39 4.59 13.76 -10.18
CA ALA A 39 5.38 12.93 -11.07
C ALA A 39 4.60 11.69 -11.52
N SER A 40 4.62 11.41 -12.80
CA SER A 40 3.96 10.29 -13.44
C SER A 40 4.77 9.76 -14.63
N MET A 41 4.49 8.53 -15.02
CA MET A 41 5.00 7.92 -16.23
C MET A 41 3.85 7.40 -17.07
N LEU A 42 3.99 7.48 -18.38
CA LEU A 42 3.12 6.80 -19.33
C LEU A 42 3.92 5.74 -20.07
N TYR A 43 3.39 4.53 -20.08
CA TYR A 43 3.90 3.42 -20.85
C TYR A 43 2.92 3.08 -21.98
N ASP A 44 3.46 2.99 -23.18
CA ASP A 44 2.75 2.63 -24.39
C ASP A 44 3.27 1.30 -24.92
N SER A 45 2.46 0.26 -24.82
CA SER A 45 2.87 -1.09 -25.22
C SER A 45 3.09 -1.22 -26.73
N THR A 46 2.43 -0.37 -27.53
CA THR A 46 2.55 -0.40 -29.00
C THR A 46 3.90 0.09 -29.51
N LEU A 47 4.57 0.95 -28.71
CA LEU A 47 5.90 1.49 -29.04
C LEU A 47 7.04 0.65 -28.41
N CYS A 48 6.71 -0.29 -27.54
CA CYS A 48 7.74 -1.08 -26.86
C CYS A 48 8.27 -2.19 -27.75
N VAL A 49 9.58 -2.24 -27.93
CA VAL A 49 10.28 -3.26 -28.72
C VAL A 49 10.93 -4.36 -27.86
N GLY A 50 10.61 -4.41 -26.57
CA GLY A 50 11.12 -5.43 -25.66
C GLY A 50 12.63 -5.37 -25.36
N CYS A 51 13.32 -4.28 -25.66
CA CYS A 51 14.79 -4.16 -25.55
C CYS A 51 15.34 -4.26 -24.12
N ARG A 52 14.48 -4.16 -23.08
CA ARG A 52 14.85 -4.20 -21.64
C ARG A 52 15.86 -3.15 -21.18
N ALA A 53 16.13 -2.10 -21.94
CA ALA A 53 17.02 -1.00 -21.54
C ALA A 53 16.56 -0.37 -20.22
N CYS A 54 15.25 -0.18 -20.05
CA CYS A 54 14.64 0.33 -18.81
C CYS A 54 14.92 -0.59 -17.60
N GLN A 55 14.90 -1.92 -17.78
CA GLN A 55 15.19 -2.90 -16.73
C GLN A 55 16.67 -2.83 -16.33
N THR A 56 17.58 -2.81 -17.30
CA THR A 56 19.01 -2.69 -17.08
C THR A 56 19.38 -1.37 -16.40
N ALA A 57 18.81 -0.24 -16.83
CA ALA A 57 19.04 1.06 -16.23
C ALA A 57 18.56 1.11 -14.77
N CYS A 58 17.38 0.53 -14.47
CA CYS A 58 16.86 0.41 -13.11
C CYS A 58 17.81 -0.40 -12.23
N LYS A 59 18.27 -1.58 -12.69
CA LYS A 59 19.19 -2.43 -11.93
C LYS A 59 20.52 -1.72 -11.67
N ARG A 60 21.08 -1.06 -12.67
CA ARG A 60 22.33 -0.30 -12.53
C ARG A 60 22.21 0.83 -11.51
N ARG A 61 21.12 1.62 -11.59
CA ARG A 61 20.88 2.71 -10.66
C ARG A 61 20.66 2.22 -9.23
N ALA A 62 19.93 1.14 -9.04
CA ALA A 62 19.57 0.60 -7.72
C ALA A 62 20.65 -0.34 -7.14
N GLY A 63 21.79 -0.56 -7.81
CA GLY A 63 22.82 -1.49 -7.36
C GLY A 63 22.37 -2.94 -7.31
N LEU A 64 21.36 -3.30 -8.13
CA LEU A 64 20.83 -4.66 -8.20
C LEU A 64 21.66 -5.53 -9.14
N PRO A 65 21.73 -6.85 -8.88
CA PRO A 65 22.49 -7.75 -9.76
C PRO A 65 21.92 -7.71 -11.19
N PRO A 66 22.78 -7.76 -12.21
CA PRO A 66 22.34 -7.84 -13.60
C PRO A 66 21.58 -9.14 -13.85
N GLU A 67 20.78 -9.17 -14.91
CA GLU A 67 20.21 -10.39 -15.43
C GLU A 67 21.32 -11.16 -16.15
N THR A 68 21.56 -12.39 -15.71
CA THR A 68 22.68 -13.20 -16.22
C THR A 68 22.23 -14.38 -17.06
N ASP A 69 20.93 -14.67 -17.10
CA ASP A 69 20.37 -15.75 -17.90
C ASP A 69 19.90 -15.22 -19.27
N PRO A 70 20.67 -15.45 -20.35
CA PRO A 70 20.30 -15.03 -21.69
C PRO A 70 19.26 -15.95 -22.34
N SER A 71 19.04 -17.16 -21.81
CA SER A 71 18.18 -18.17 -22.41
C SER A 71 16.69 -17.81 -22.31
N GLY A 72 16.35 -16.92 -21.38
CA GLY A 72 14.99 -16.50 -21.15
C GLY A 72 14.75 -15.02 -21.45
N LEU A 73 15.18 -14.50 -22.60
CA LEU A 73 15.07 -13.08 -22.90
C LEU A 73 13.66 -12.50 -22.66
N TYR A 74 12.64 -13.33 -22.84
CA TYR A 74 11.22 -12.99 -22.63
C TYR A 74 10.52 -13.92 -21.63
N GLU A 75 11.17 -14.99 -21.20
CA GLU A 75 10.63 -16.01 -20.33
C GLU A 75 11.15 -15.89 -18.88
N ALA A 76 12.30 -15.25 -18.68
CA ALA A 76 12.88 -15.01 -17.36
C ALA A 76 13.40 -13.57 -17.23
N PRO A 77 13.22 -12.94 -16.05
CA PRO A 77 12.39 -13.40 -14.94
C PRO A 77 10.89 -13.26 -15.25
N HIS A 78 10.09 -14.21 -14.76
CA HIS A 78 8.64 -14.22 -15.00
C HIS A 78 7.85 -13.25 -14.13
N ASP A 79 8.45 -12.74 -13.07
CA ASP A 79 7.79 -11.84 -12.12
C ASP A 79 8.80 -10.84 -11.51
N LEU A 80 8.26 -9.80 -10.91
CA LEU A 80 9.04 -8.90 -10.06
C LEU A 80 9.66 -9.68 -8.89
N SER A 81 10.84 -9.26 -8.47
CA SER A 81 11.53 -9.86 -7.34
C SER A 81 12.23 -8.80 -6.50
N SER A 82 12.82 -9.20 -5.38
CA SER A 82 13.68 -8.31 -4.60
C SER A 82 14.88 -7.77 -5.38
N LYS A 83 15.26 -8.45 -6.46
CA LYS A 83 16.39 -8.11 -7.35
C LYS A 83 15.95 -7.54 -8.70
N THR A 84 14.64 -7.51 -9.00
CA THR A 84 14.08 -7.02 -10.26
C THR A 84 12.84 -6.17 -9.98
N TRP A 85 13.02 -4.84 -9.93
CA TRP A 85 11.98 -3.88 -9.56
C TRP A 85 11.14 -3.40 -10.74
N THR A 86 11.65 -3.57 -11.93
CA THR A 86 10.94 -3.35 -13.20
C THR A 86 11.27 -4.47 -14.16
N LEU A 87 10.29 -4.88 -14.92
CA LEU A 87 10.33 -6.06 -15.76
C LEU A 87 9.60 -5.80 -17.06
N ILE A 88 10.15 -6.26 -18.17
CA ILE A 88 9.46 -6.35 -19.45
C ILE A 88 9.16 -7.82 -19.71
N GLN A 89 7.88 -8.14 -19.90
CA GLN A 89 7.39 -9.46 -20.28
C GLN A 89 6.86 -9.43 -21.70
N LEU A 90 6.97 -10.54 -22.41
CA LEU A 90 6.29 -10.76 -23.68
C LEU A 90 4.96 -11.46 -23.41
N TYR A 91 3.86 -10.82 -23.76
CA TYR A 91 2.59 -11.47 -23.95
C TYR A 91 2.51 -11.96 -25.40
N LYS A 92 2.13 -13.21 -25.58
CA LYS A 92 1.95 -13.81 -26.92
C LYS A 92 0.82 -14.82 -26.91
N ASP A 93 -0.12 -14.66 -27.82
CA ASP A 93 -1.12 -15.65 -28.16
C ASP A 93 -1.02 -16.02 -29.66
N GLU A 94 -2.01 -16.72 -30.22
CA GLU A 94 -2.00 -17.15 -31.62
C GLU A 94 -2.11 -16.01 -32.64
N VAL A 95 -2.60 -14.84 -32.21
CA VAL A 95 -2.96 -13.70 -33.09
C VAL A 95 -2.17 -12.45 -32.75
N SER A 96 -1.77 -12.29 -31.50
CA SER A 96 -1.26 -11.01 -30.98
C SER A 96 -0.01 -11.23 -30.14
N GLU A 97 0.89 -10.25 -30.20
CA GLU A 97 2.03 -10.16 -29.27
C GLU A 97 2.19 -8.73 -28.79
N SER A 98 2.61 -8.57 -27.54
CA SER A 98 2.86 -7.25 -26.94
C SER A 98 3.88 -7.34 -25.82
N PHE A 99 4.73 -6.35 -25.69
CA PHE A 99 5.61 -6.22 -24.55
C PHE A 99 4.92 -5.45 -23.45
N VAL A 100 4.98 -5.97 -22.24
CA VAL A 100 4.30 -5.40 -21.07
C VAL A 100 5.32 -5.06 -19.98
N LYS A 101 5.23 -3.85 -19.49
CA LYS A 101 6.09 -3.38 -18.40
C LYS A 101 5.39 -3.57 -17.04
N HIS A 102 6.03 -4.29 -16.14
CA HIS A 102 5.59 -4.43 -14.75
C HIS A 102 6.53 -3.68 -13.82
N GLN A 103 5.97 -2.91 -12.91
CA GLN A 103 6.67 -2.19 -11.85
C GLN A 103 5.68 -1.70 -10.79
N CYS A 104 6.16 -0.98 -9.78
CA CYS A 104 5.28 -0.32 -8.81
C CYS A 104 4.40 0.73 -9.50
N MET A 105 3.10 0.70 -9.23
CA MET A 105 2.13 1.64 -9.78
C MET A 105 2.19 3.02 -9.11
N HIS A 106 2.86 3.13 -7.94
CA HIS A 106 2.93 4.38 -7.16
C HIS A 106 1.56 5.03 -6.97
N CYS A 107 0.59 4.22 -6.48
CA CYS A 107 -0.80 4.61 -6.29
C CYS A 107 -0.92 6.00 -5.66
N ILE A 108 -1.98 6.72 -6.01
CA ILE A 108 -2.32 8.02 -5.44
C ILE A 108 -2.58 7.85 -3.96
N GLU A 109 -3.44 6.91 -3.62
CA GLU A 109 -3.74 6.49 -2.25
C GLU A 109 -3.20 5.08 -1.99
N PRO A 110 -1.91 4.97 -1.65
CA PRO A 110 -1.24 3.69 -1.61
C PRO A 110 -1.62 2.89 -0.37
N VAL A 111 -2.35 1.78 -0.57
CA VAL A 111 -2.70 0.87 0.52
C VAL A 111 -1.48 0.35 1.28
N CYS A 112 -0.34 0.16 0.61
CA CYS A 112 0.89 -0.29 1.26
C CYS A 112 1.45 0.72 2.28
N VAL A 113 1.18 2.02 2.11
CA VAL A 113 1.46 3.06 3.10
C VAL A 113 0.46 2.99 4.23
N SER A 114 -0.84 2.90 3.90
CA SER A 114 -1.94 2.87 4.87
C SER A 114 -1.83 1.69 5.86
N VAL A 115 -1.42 0.51 5.40
CA VAL A 115 -1.30 -0.68 6.26
C VAL A 115 0.03 -0.78 7.00
N CYS A 116 0.97 0.14 6.79
CA CYS A 116 2.28 0.05 7.42
C CYS A 116 2.25 0.56 8.87
N PRO A 117 2.34 -0.32 9.90
CA PRO A 117 2.16 0.07 11.30
C PRO A 117 3.31 0.96 11.84
N VAL A 118 4.44 1.00 11.13
CA VAL A 118 5.65 1.72 11.55
C VAL A 118 6.04 2.82 10.56
N ALA A 119 5.15 3.19 9.65
CA ALA A 119 5.38 4.22 8.63
C ALA A 119 6.71 4.03 7.86
N ALA A 120 7.08 2.77 7.58
CA ALA A 120 8.26 2.46 6.76
C ALA A 120 8.03 2.70 5.26
N LEU A 121 6.77 2.88 4.84
CA LEU A 121 6.40 3.32 3.50
C LEU A 121 5.75 4.69 3.60
N GLU A 122 6.11 5.57 2.67
CA GLU A 122 5.67 6.96 2.66
C GLU A 122 5.31 7.38 1.23
N LYS A 123 4.20 8.10 1.08
CA LYS A 123 3.82 8.78 -0.17
C LYS A 123 4.36 10.19 -0.12
N LEU A 124 5.27 10.51 -1.02
CA LEU A 124 5.78 11.87 -1.17
C LEU A 124 4.76 12.74 -1.92
N GLU A 125 4.74 14.03 -1.62
CA GLU A 125 3.83 15.00 -2.24
C GLU A 125 4.01 15.11 -3.76
N ASN A 126 5.25 14.93 -4.23
CA ASN A 126 5.58 14.94 -5.66
C ASN A 126 5.28 13.62 -6.39
N GLY A 127 4.69 12.60 -5.73
CA GLY A 127 4.18 11.39 -6.40
C GLY A 127 4.79 10.05 -5.99
N PRO A 128 6.09 9.90 -5.75
CA PRO A 128 6.71 8.63 -5.38
C PRO A 128 6.17 8.03 -4.09
N VAL A 129 6.10 6.70 -4.04
CA VAL A 129 5.98 5.94 -2.79
C VAL A 129 7.34 5.40 -2.46
N VAL A 130 7.95 5.91 -1.38
CA VAL A 130 9.30 5.56 -0.93
C VAL A 130 9.29 4.56 0.21
N TYR A 131 10.40 3.88 0.42
CA TYR A 131 10.57 2.88 1.46
C TYR A 131 11.77 3.21 2.35
N HIS A 132 11.50 3.33 3.65
CA HIS A 132 12.47 3.59 4.71
C HIS A 132 12.82 2.28 5.41
N ARG A 133 13.92 1.69 4.99
CA ARG A 133 14.37 0.37 5.47
C ARG A 133 14.59 0.35 6.97
N GLU A 134 15.11 1.42 7.53
CA GLU A 134 15.46 1.57 8.95
C GLU A 134 14.24 1.53 9.89
N ARG A 135 13.05 1.81 9.37
CA ARG A 135 11.79 1.74 10.12
C ARG A 135 11.12 0.38 10.00
N CYS A 136 11.51 -0.44 9.02
CA CYS A 136 10.80 -1.65 8.66
C CYS A 136 11.01 -2.77 9.68
N ILE A 137 9.92 -3.36 10.17
CA ILE A 137 9.90 -4.51 11.07
C ILE A 137 9.70 -5.86 10.36
N GLY A 138 9.61 -5.87 9.01
CA GLY A 138 9.46 -7.10 8.23
C GLY A 138 8.10 -7.78 8.34
N CYS A 139 7.03 -7.09 8.73
CA CYS A 139 5.69 -7.69 8.92
C CYS A 139 5.00 -8.11 7.61
N ARG A 140 5.45 -7.63 6.44
CA ARG A 140 4.98 -7.97 5.09
C ARG A 140 3.53 -7.60 4.78
N TYR A 141 2.87 -6.83 5.62
CA TYR A 141 1.50 -6.35 5.36
C TYR A 141 1.38 -5.63 4.02
N CYS A 142 2.38 -4.84 3.64
CA CYS A 142 2.43 -4.15 2.34
C CYS A 142 2.46 -5.11 1.14
N MET A 143 3.02 -6.33 1.28
CA MET A 143 2.97 -7.35 0.24
C MET A 143 1.55 -7.92 0.09
N ALA A 144 0.93 -8.28 1.21
CA ALA A 144 -0.41 -8.87 1.21
C ALA A 144 -1.49 -7.88 0.75
N ALA A 145 -1.30 -6.60 1.07
CA ALA A 145 -2.28 -5.56 0.76
C ALA A 145 -2.18 -5.01 -0.67
N CYS A 146 -1.03 -5.18 -1.35
CA CYS A 146 -0.82 -4.61 -2.69
C CYS A 146 -1.62 -5.36 -3.76
N PRO A 147 -2.61 -4.73 -4.41
CA PRO A 147 -3.42 -5.39 -5.44
C PRO A 147 -2.61 -5.74 -6.70
N PHE A 148 -1.45 -5.09 -6.88
CA PHE A 148 -0.54 -5.31 -8.01
C PHE A 148 0.61 -6.27 -7.67
N GLY A 149 0.66 -6.85 -6.47
CA GLY A 149 1.68 -7.81 -6.05
C GLY A 149 3.14 -7.30 -6.08
N VAL A 150 3.35 -5.98 -6.00
CA VAL A 150 4.64 -5.36 -6.30
C VAL A 150 5.69 -5.47 -5.19
N PRO A 151 5.42 -5.19 -3.91
CA PRO A 151 6.45 -5.34 -2.88
C PRO A 151 6.90 -6.79 -2.77
N LYS A 152 8.20 -7.05 -2.97
CA LYS A 152 8.79 -8.38 -2.87
C LYS A 152 9.79 -8.44 -1.71
N THR A 153 9.94 -9.60 -1.10
CA THR A 153 10.78 -9.79 0.09
C THR A 153 12.10 -10.45 -0.28
N GLU A 154 13.18 -10.05 0.38
CA GLU A 154 14.51 -10.66 0.25
C GLU A 154 14.59 -11.97 1.05
N TRP A 155 13.88 -13.02 0.60
CA TRP A 155 13.74 -14.30 1.35
C TRP A 155 15.07 -14.99 1.66
N GLU A 156 16.12 -14.66 0.94
CA GLU A 156 17.45 -15.24 1.10
C GLU A 156 18.19 -14.70 2.34
N LYS A 157 17.69 -13.64 2.96
CA LYS A 157 18.33 -12.97 4.10
C LYS A 157 17.69 -13.38 5.43
N PRO A 158 18.47 -13.50 6.52
CA PRO A 158 17.94 -13.79 7.85
C PRO A 158 16.93 -12.74 8.35
N LEU A 159 17.12 -11.48 7.99
CA LEU A 159 16.18 -10.38 8.20
C LEU A 159 15.69 -9.88 6.85
N PRO A 160 14.61 -10.48 6.34
CA PRO A 160 14.13 -10.18 4.99
C PRO A 160 13.35 -8.86 4.98
N PHE A 161 13.88 -7.88 4.27
CA PHE A 161 13.21 -6.62 4.00
C PHE A 161 12.47 -6.66 2.66
N ILE A 162 11.53 -5.76 2.49
CA ILE A 162 10.84 -5.60 1.21
C ILE A 162 11.72 -4.83 0.23
N GLN A 163 11.48 -5.08 -1.06
CA GLN A 163 12.08 -4.35 -2.16
C GLN A 163 10.99 -4.00 -3.17
N LYS A 164 11.05 -2.81 -3.73
CA LYS A 164 10.15 -2.36 -4.80
C LYS A 164 10.75 -1.15 -5.53
N CYS A 165 10.21 -0.83 -6.70
CA CYS A 165 10.52 0.43 -7.37
C CYS A 165 10.26 1.62 -6.44
N ASP A 166 11.18 2.57 -6.41
CA ASP A 166 11.13 3.80 -5.61
C ASP A 166 10.83 5.05 -6.47
N PHE A 167 10.51 4.85 -7.74
CA PHE A 167 10.26 5.89 -8.74
C PHE A 167 11.47 6.80 -8.98
N CYS A 168 12.66 6.36 -8.61
CA CYS A 168 13.90 7.15 -8.68
C CYS A 168 13.77 8.52 -7.97
N TRP A 169 13.13 8.58 -6.81
CA TRP A 169 12.79 9.82 -6.10
C TRP A 169 14.01 10.73 -5.86
N GLU A 170 15.20 10.17 -5.62
CA GLU A 170 16.44 10.92 -5.44
C GLU A 170 16.86 11.63 -6.73
N ARG A 171 16.73 10.95 -7.90
CA ARG A 171 16.99 11.57 -9.21
C ARG A 171 16.01 12.70 -9.48
N GLN A 172 14.73 12.48 -9.20
CA GLN A 172 13.70 13.51 -9.35
C GLN A 172 13.96 14.73 -8.46
N ALA A 173 14.44 14.54 -7.24
CA ALA A 173 14.83 15.63 -6.35
C ALA A 173 15.98 16.47 -6.93
N ASN A 174 16.82 15.88 -7.77
CA ASN A 174 17.90 16.56 -8.50
C ASN A 174 17.47 17.10 -9.87
N GLY A 175 16.17 17.03 -10.22
CA GLY A 175 15.67 17.48 -11.51
C GLY A 175 15.95 16.51 -12.68
N GLU A 176 16.34 15.27 -12.37
CA GLU A 176 16.60 14.24 -13.36
C GLU A 176 15.40 13.33 -13.57
N GLU A 177 15.26 12.78 -14.77
CA GLU A 177 14.24 11.76 -15.04
C GLU A 177 14.54 10.42 -14.35
N PRO A 178 13.53 9.60 -14.09
CA PRO A 178 13.72 8.21 -13.69
C PRO A 178 14.57 7.45 -14.71
N ALA A 179 15.54 6.68 -14.23
CA ALA A 179 16.50 5.99 -15.09
C ALA A 179 15.87 5.09 -16.16
N CYS A 180 14.67 4.55 -15.92
CA CYS A 180 13.97 3.69 -16.87
C CYS A 180 13.31 4.47 -18.01
N SER A 181 12.81 5.69 -17.79
CA SER A 181 12.27 6.55 -18.86
C SER A 181 13.40 7.14 -19.70
N GLU A 182 14.45 7.65 -19.06
CA GLU A 182 15.63 8.17 -19.74
C GLU A 182 16.29 7.14 -20.68
N ALA A 183 16.31 5.87 -20.26
CA ALA A 183 16.91 4.79 -21.05
C ALA A 183 16.02 4.23 -22.15
N CYS A 184 14.78 4.69 -22.32
CA CYS A 184 13.84 4.14 -23.29
C CYS A 184 14.12 4.67 -24.70
N PRO A 185 14.64 3.85 -25.65
CA PRO A 185 15.06 4.36 -26.95
C PRO A 185 13.90 4.69 -27.90
N THR A 186 12.71 4.10 -27.65
CA THR A 186 11.54 4.25 -28.54
C THR A 186 10.53 5.28 -28.02
N GLY A 187 10.75 5.83 -26.81
CA GLY A 187 9.75 6.67 -26.16
C GLY A 187 8.48 5.92 -25.73
N ALA A 188 8.54 4.58 -25.66
CA ALA A 188 7.45 3.77 -25.12
C ALA A 188 7.19 4.06 -23.62
N LEU A 189 8.21 4.50 -22.91
CA LEU A 189 8.12 4.94 -21.53
C LEU A 189 8.57 6.39 -21.43
N ILE A 190 7.66 7.27 -21.05
CA ILE A 190 7.90 8.70 -20.91
C ILE A 190 7.56 9.15 -19.49
N TYR A 191 8.16 10.25 -19.06
CA TYR A 191 8.02 10.83 -17.73
C TYR A 191 7.59 12.29 -17.81
N GLY A 192 6.78 12.73 -16.84
CA GLY A 192 6.36 14.12 -16.72
C GLY A 192 5.34 14.33 -15.60
N SER A 193 4.59 15.42 -15.66
CA SER A 193 3.47 15.62 -14.74
C SER A 193 2.31 14.67 -15.07
N ARG A 194 1.52 14.29 -14.09
CA ARG A 194 0.38 13.39 -14.28
C ARG A 194 -0.61 13.95 -15.30
N LYS A 195 -0.89 15.25 -15.24
CA LYS A 195 -1.74 15.92 -16.22
C LYS A 195 -1.18 15.76 -17.63
N SER A 196 0.10 16.10 -17.84
CA SER A 196 0.74 15.96 -19.15
C SER A 196 0.70 14.52 -19.66
N MET A 197 0.93 13.53 -18.81
CA MET A 197 0.90 12.12 -19.20
C MET A 197 -0.50 11.65 -19.60
N LEU A 198 -1.53 12.10 -18.89
CA LEU A 198 -2.93 11.84 -19.25
C LEU A 198 -3.33 12.53 -20.56
N ASP A 199 -2.92 13.76 -20.76
CA ASP A 199 -3.21 14.50 -21.99
C ASP A 199 -2.55 13.83 -23.21
N ILE A 200 -1.29 13.40 -23.07
CA ILE A 200 -0.59 12.64 -24.12
C ILE A 200 -1.28 11.30 -24.37
N ALA A 201 -1.67 10.58 -23.30
CA ALA A 201 -2.37 9.31 -23.44
C ALA A 201 -3.68 9.47 -24.22
N ARG A 202 -4.51 10.45 -23.86
CA ARG A 202 -5.78 10.75 -24.54
C ARG A 202 -5.55 11.10 -26.01
N THR A 203 -4.57 11.97 -26.29
CA THR A 203 -4.22 12.33 -27.66
C THR A 203 -3.82 11.11 -28.50
N ARG A 204 -3.08 10.15 -27.92
CA ARG A 204 -2.73 8.91 -28.61
C ARG A 204 -3.95 8.01 -28.86
N LEU A 205 -4.86 7.91 -27.87
CA LEU A 205 -6.09 7.13 -28.00
C LEU A 205 -7.05 7.70 -29.05
N GLU A 206 -7.09 9.04 -29.22
CA GLU A 206 -7.91 9.72 -30.24
C GLU A 206 -7.31 9.65 -31.65
N GLY A 207 -6.03 9.25 -31.75
CA GLY A 207 -5.33 9.12 -33.01
C GLY A 207 -5.73 7.88 -33.81
N GLU A 208 -5.11 7.68 -34.97
CA GLU A 208 -5.38 6.56 -35.90
C GLU A 208 -4.80 5.20 -35.42
N GLY A 209 -4.25 5.14 -34.19
CA GLY A 209 -3.70 3.91 -33.61
C GLY A 209 -4.80 2.92 -33.18
N ASP A 210 -4.48 1.63 -33.27
CA ASP A 210 -5.35 0.55 -32.73
C ASP A 210 -5.14 0.43 -31.23
N TYR A 211 -5.82 1.29 -30.45
CA TYR A 211 -5.74 1.30 -28.98
C TYR A 211 -7.06 0.86 -28.34
N VAL A 212 -6.96 0.12 -27.26
CA VAL A 212 -8.07 -0.04 -26.32
C VAL A 212 -8.40 1.33 -25.74
N GLN A 213 -9.67 1.75 -25.80
CA GLN A 213 -10.12 3.07 -25.34
C GLN A 213 -10.15 3.14 -23.81
N HIS A 214 -9.01 2.86 -23.19
CA HIS A 214 -8.83 2.81 -21.75
C HIS A 214 -7.40 3.17 -21.36
N ILE A 215 -7.24 4.04 -20.37
CA ILE A 215 -5.94 4.38 -19.75
C ILE A 215 -5.89 3.67 -18.40
N TYR A 216 -5.17 2.56 -18.35
CA TYR A 216 -5.00 1.83 -17.10
C TYR A 216 -4.12 2.61 -16.12
N GLY A 217 -4.57 2.76 -14.89
CA GLY A 217 -3.95 3.59 -13.85
C GLY A 217 -4.55 5.00 -13.73
N GLU A 218 -5.47 5.39 -14.62
CA GLU A 218 -6.19 6.66 -14.47
C GLU A 218 -7.09 6.65 -13.23
N LYS A 219 -7.86 5.57 -13.05
CA LYS A 219 -8.86 5.44 -11.98
C LYS A 219 -8.62 4.21 -11.07
N GLU A 220 -8.04 3.13 -11.60
CA GLU A 220 -7.85 1.88 -10.88
C GLU A 220 -7.18 2.08 -9.53
N ALA A 221 -7.78 1.47 -8.49
CA ALA A 221 -7.35 1.59 -7.09
C ALA A 221 -7.25 3.05 -6.60
N GLY A 222 -8.14 3.95 -7.08
CA GLY A 222 -8.10 5.38 -6.78
C GLY A 222 -7.09 6.16 -7.62
N GLY A 223 -6.58 5.57 -8.70
CA GLY A 223 -5.58 6.14 -9.60
C GLY A 223 -4.14 5.86 -9.20
N THR A 224 -3.25 5.95 -10.18
CA THR A 224 -1.81 5.66 -10.01
C THR A 224 -0.94 6.70 -10.72
N SER A 225 0.34 6.77 -10.34
CA SER A 225 1.34 7.60 -11.02
C SER A 225 1.99 6.88 -12.21
N MET A 226 1.71 5.58 -12.39
CA MET A 226 2.12 4.82 -13.55
C MET A 226 0.89 4.56 -14.43
N LEU A 227 0.88 5.09 -15.64
CA LEU A 227 -0.22 5.00 -16.60
C LEU A 227 0.17 4.09 -17.75
N TYR A 228 -0.81 3.38 -18.32
CA TYR A 228 -0.58 2.46 -19.42
C TYR A 228 -1.63 2.66 -20.52
N ILE A 229 -1.18 2.61 -21.77
CA ILE A 229 -2.02 2.47 -22.95
C ILE A 229 -1.54 1.27 -23.77
N SER A 230 -2.47 0.58 -24.42
CA SER A 230 -2.19 -0.65 -25.16
C SER A 230 -3.19 -0.87 -26.29
N ASN A 231 -2.79 -1.66 -27.27
CA ASN A 231 -3.68 -2.23 -28.30
C ASN A 231 -4.36 -3.52 -27.85
N LEU A 232 -4.00 -4.09 -26.69
CA LEU A 232 -4.59 -5.30 -26.13
C LEU A 232 -5.24 -4.98 -24.79
N ASP A 233 -6.27 -5.73 -24.47
CA ASP A 233 -6.97 -5.65 -23.19
C ASP A 233 -6.01 -5.91 -22.02
N PHE A 234 -6.09 -5.07 -20.98
CA PHE A 234 -5.18 -5.12 -19.84
C PHE A 234 -5.30 -6.40 -19.02
N GLN A 235 -6.46 -7.05 -19.00
CA GLN A 235 -6.63 -8.34 -18.30
C GLN A 235 -5.84 -9.44 -19.02
N LYS A 236 -5.81 -9.42 -20.37
CA LYS A 236 -4.95 -10.34 -21.15
C LYS A 236 -3.47 -10.11 -20.87
N LEU A 237 -3.09 -8.87 -20.65
CA LEU A 237 -1.71 -8.48 -20.33
C LEU A 237 -1.31 -8.74 -18.87
N GLY A 238 -2.19 -9.38 -18.08
CA GLY A 238 -1.92 -9.75 -16.68
C GLY A 238 -2.12 -8.63 -15.67
N PHE A 239 -2.75 -7.52 -16.05
CA PHE A 239 -3.12 -6.50 -15.09
C PHE A 239 -4.38 -6.90 -14.33
N PRO A 240 -4.40 -6.74 -12.98
CA PRO A 240 -5.57 -7.04 -12.19
C PRO A 240 -6.71 -6.07 -12.48
N ASP A 241 -7.94 -6.59 -12.51
CA ASP A 241 -9.13 -5.78 -12.51
C ASP A 241 -9.30 -5.11 -11.13
N GLN A 242 -9.33 -3.79 -11.09
CA GLN A 242 -9.40 -3.01 -9.87
C GLN A 242 -10.54 -1.99 -9.97
N SER A 243 -11.24 -1.81 -8.85
CA SER A 243 -12.26 -0.76 -8.75
C SER A 243 -11.61 0.64 -8.82
N ASP A 244 -12.43 1.64 -9.18
CA ASP A 244 -12.03 3.04 -9.22
C ASP A 244 -11.80 3.62 -7.80
N VAL A 245 -12.25 2.91 -6.76
CA VAL A 245 -12.13 3.35 -5.37
C VAL A 245 -10.84 2.81 -4.76
N SER A 246 -10.15 3.64 -4.01
CA SER A 246 -8.92 3.24 -3.33
C SER A 246 -9.23 2.21 -2.21
N LEU A 247 -8.34 1.24 -2.01
CA LEU A 247 -8.48 0.25 -0.93
C LEU A 247 -8.51 0.89 0.47
N PRO A 248 -7.72 1.93 0.77
CA PRO A 248 -7.84 2.67 2.02
C PRO A 248 -9.24 3.23 2.26
N ASP A 249 -9.89 3.81 1.26
CA ASP A 249 -11.24 4.39 1.39
C ASP A 249 -12.30 3.34 1.69
N ILE A 250 -12.15 2.13 1.11
CA ILE A 250 -13.06 1.02 1.38
C ILE A 250 -12.91 0.53 2.82
N THR A 251 -11.69 0.46 3.35
CA THR A 251 -11.42 -0.14 4.66
C THR A 251 -11.59 0.83 5.83
N TRP A 252 -11.40 2.13 5.60
CA TRP A 252 -11.42 3.15 6.63
C TRP A 252 -12.72 3.21 7.47
N PRO A 253 -13.94 3.18 6.88
CA PRO A 253 -15.18 3.17 7.65
C PRO A 253 -15.29 1.99 8.61
N TYR A 254 -14.82 0.81 8.18
CA TYR A 254 -14.82 -0.39 9.02
C TYR A 254 -13.85 -0.26 10.20
N MET A 255 -12.67 0.30 9.96
CA MET A 255 -11.68 0.52 11.02
C MET A 255 -12.19 1.53 12.07
N GLN A 256 -12.87 2.59 11.66
CA GLN A 256 -13.51 3.53 12.59
C GLN A 256 -14.60 2.83 13.43
N GLY A 257 -15.40 1.96 12.83
CA GLY A 257 -16.42 1.18 13.51
C GLY A 257 -15.85 0.26 14.62
N VAL A 258 -14.68 -0.31 14.42
CA VAL A 258 -14.02 -1.20 15.40
C VAL A 258 -13.75 -0.47 16.73
N LEU A 259 -13.32 0.78 16.70
CA LEU A 259 -13.11 1.57 17.91
C LEU A 259 -14.41 1.77 18.70
N GLY A 260 -15.52 2.00 18.00
CA GLY A 260 -16.85 2.07 18.61
C GLY A 260 -17.25 0.75 19.30
N VAL A 261 -17.06 -0.37 18.62
CA VAL A 261 -17.33 -1.70 19.18
C VAL A 261 -16.49 -1.98 20.41
N ILE A 262 -15.19 -1.68 20.38
CA ILE A 262 -14.30 -1.82 21.55
C ILE A 262 -14.80 -0.95 22.70
N GLY A 263 -15.19 0.29 22.46
CA GLY A 263 -15.75 1.18 23.49
C GLY A 263 -17.01 0.60 24.14
N VAL A 264 -17.94 0.06 23.34
CA VAL A 264 -19.14 -0.62 23.85
C VAL A 264 -18.79 -1.86 24.66
N MET A 265 -17.87 -2.69 24.18
CA MET A 265 -17.43 -3.91 24.90
C MET A 265 -16.79 -3.58 26.24
N VAL A 266 -15.94 -2.57 26.30
CA VAL A 266 -15.28 -2.10 27.54
C VAL A 266 -16.32 -1.57 28.52
N THR A 267 -17.27 -0.75 28.09
CA THR A 267 -18.33 -0.20 28.94
C THR A 267 -19.25 -1.27 29.50
N LEU A 268 -19.69 -2.21 28.65
CA LEU A 268 -20.51 -3.36 29.08
C LEU A 268 -19.77 -4.25 30.09
N SER A 269 -18.52 -4.60 29.80
CA SER A 269 -17.68 -5.41 30.69
C SER A 269 -17.47 -4.73 32.04
N THR A 270 -17.22 -3.43 32.03
CA THR A 270 -17.10 -2.64 33.26
C THR A 270 -18.42 -2.58 34.04
N ALA A 271 -19.55 -2.38 33.38
CA ALA A 271 -20.86 -2.36 34.03
C ALA A 271 -21.22 -3.72 34.67
N ILE A 272 -20.96 -4.82 33.96
CA ILE A 272 -21.14 -6.18 34.47
C ILE A 272 -20.26 -6.41 35.70
N TYR A 273 -18.97 -6.07 35.61
CA TYR A 273 -18.03 -6.19 36.71
C TYR A 273 -18.48 -5.41 37.96
N LEU A 274 -18.85 -4.15 37.79
CA LEU A 274 -19.33 -3.31 38.90
C LEU A 274 -20.62 -3.86 39.53
N ARG A 275 -21.57 -4.36 38.70
CA ARG A 275 -22.82 -4.95 39.21
C ARG A 275 -22.55 -6.23 39.99
N THR A 276 -21.68 -7.10 39.50
CA THR A 276 -21.34 -8.36 40.17
C THR A 276 -20.63 -8.11 41.50
N HIS A 277 -19.67 -7.21 41.53
CA HIS A 277 -18.97 -6.86 42.77
C HIS A 277 -19.84 -6.14 43.80
N ARG A 278 -20.81 -5.35 43.35
CA ARG A 278 -21.79 -4.73 44.24
C ARG A 278 -22.69 -5.76 44.89
N ASN A 279 -23.13 -6.77 44.17
CA ASN A 279 -23.94 -7.86 44.68
C ASN A 279 -23.17 -8.76 45.67
N GLU A 280 -21.88 -9.01 45.45
CA GLU A 280 -21.04 -9.73 46.40
C GLU A 280 -20.86 -8.99 47.74
N LYS A 281 -20.74 -7.66 47.70
CA LYS A 281 -20.66 -6.85 48.93
C LYS A 281 -21.96 -6.85 49.68
N ASN A 282 -23.08 -6.67 49.03
CA ASN A 282 -24.41 -6.70 49.65
C ASN A 282 -24.77 -8.10 50.20
N GLY A 283 -24.31 -9.16 49.55
CA GLY A 283 -24.47 -10.55 50.04
C GLY A 283 -23.69 -10.84 51.33
N LYS A 284 -22.50 -10.25 51.48
CA LYS A 284 -21.68 -10.39 52.69
C LYS A 284 -22.20 -9.58 53.88
N GLU A 285 -22.81 -8.43 53.64
CA GLU A 285 -23.43 -7.63 54.72
C GLU A 285 -24.72 -8.26 55.23
N ASN A 286 -25.52 -8.93 54.39
CA ASN A 286 -26.75 -9.62 54.81
C ASN A 286 -26.52 -11.03 55.41
N GLY A 287 -25.38 -11.69 55.12
CA GLY A 287 -25.03 -13.01 55.68
C GLY A 287 -24.37 -12.93 57.06
N GLY A 288 -23.94 -11.74 57.51
CA GLY A 288 -23.27 -11.56 58.80
C GLY A 288 -24.21 -11.39 60.01
N ASN A 289 -25.53 -11.30 59.82
CA ASN A 289 -26.50 -11.02 60.92
C ASN A 289 -27.32 -12.22 61.39
N ASN A 290 -27.03 -13.44 60.96
CA ASN A 290 -27.78 -14.65 61.37
C ASN A 290 -26.97 -15.66 62.20
N GLY A 291 -25.88 -15.27 62.85
CA GLY A 291 -25.06 -16.12 63.68
C GLY A 291 -25.01 -15.67 65.12
N GLY A 292 -26.13 -15.75 65.86
CA GLY A 292 -26.11 -15.39 67.25
C GLY A 292 -27.42 -15.57 67.99
N LYS A 293 -27.91 -16.81 68.09
CA LYS A 293 -28.82 -17.27 69.17
C LYS A 293 -28.86 -18.80 69.09
N GLU A 294 -28.01 -19.45 69.82
CA GLU A 294 -28.27 -20.75 70.39
C GLU A 294 -27.81 -20.76 71.85
N GLU A 295 -28.75 -21.05 72.68
CA GLU A 295 -28.85 -20.93 74.13
C GLU A 295 -28.09 -22.00 74.84
N ALA A 296 -27.78 -21.68 76.06
CA ALA A 296 -27.39 -22.49 77.20
C ALA A 296 -28.29 -23.71 77.48
#